data_3c534ad98605694b2b237e34e6aa1a4e
#
_entry.id   3c534ad98605694b2b237e34e6aa1a4e
#
_cell.length_a   1.000
_cell.length_b   1.000
_cell.length_c   1.000
_cell.angle_alpha   90.00
_cell.angle_beta   90.00
_cell.angle_gamma   90.00
#
_symmetry.space_group_name_H-M   'P 1'
#
loop_
_entity.id
_entity.type
_entity.pdbx_description
1 polymer ?
#
loop_
_entity_poly.entity_id
_entity_poly.type
_entity_poly.pdbx_seq_one_letter_code
_entity_poly.pdbx_strand_id
1 'polypeptide(L)'
;MKYALRQRPDIILFGEIRDLDGIRNAILLSETGHLVLTTVHARSAEQVLNKLIGSFNSSEQNQIRVQLAENLCAIIVQKLLKRQDQPGLALAQEILLNTTAVANLIRDNKLNQLKSTMYTNRM
;
A
#
# COMPACT_ATOMS: atom_id res chain seq x y z
N MET A 1 4.13 -16.58 -10.45
CA MET A 1 3.34 -15.56 -11.16
C MET A 1 2.73 -16.06 -12.45
N LYS A 2 3.52 -16.67 -13.33
CA LYS A 2 2.98 -17.24 -14.58
C LYS A 2 1.83 -18.24 -14.32
N TYR A 3 1.93 -19.02 -13.25
CA TYR A 3 0.87 -19.96 -12.88
C TYR A 3 -0.43 -19.28 -12.48
N ALA A 4 -0.34 -18.18 -11.72
CA ALA A 4 -1.51 -17.44 -11.28
C ALA A 4 -2.29 -16.90 -12.48
N LEU A 5 -1.61 -16.32 -13.48
CA LEU A 5 -2.24 -15.81 -14.69
C LEU A 5 -2.91 -16.92 -15.51
N ARG A 6 -2.30 -18.10 -15.57
CA ARG A 6 -2.86 -19.24 -16.28
C ARG A 6 -4.13 -19.77 -15.64
N GLN A 7 -4.26 -19.63 -14.32
CA GLN A 7 -5.43 -20.08 -13.57
C GLN A 7 -6.56 -19.05 -13.58
N ARG A 8 -6.33 -17.85 -14.11
CA ARG A 8 -7.29 -16.74 -14.19
C ARG A 8 -7.94 -16.43 -12.83
N PRO A 9 -7.16 -16.18 -11.77
CA PRO A 9 -7.74 -15.86 -10.46
C PRO A 9 -8.30 -14.45 -10.45
N ASP A 10 -9.31 -14.20 -9.62
CA ASP A 10 -9.80 -12.84 -9.34
C ASP A 10 -8.95 -12.17 -8.27
N ILE A 11 -8.44 -12.93 -7.33
CA ILE A 11 -7.66 -12.47 -6.19
C ILE A 11 -6.31 -13.18 -6.19
N ILE A 12 -5.23 -12.41 -6.06
CA ILE A 12 -3.87 -12.94 -5.99
C ILE A 12 -3.27 -12.53 -4.66
N LEU A 13 -2.74 -13.50 -3.91
CA LEU A 13 -2.06 -13.26 -2.66
C LEU A 13 -0.55 -13.46 -2.84
N PHE A 14 0.22 -12.40 -2.63
CA PHE A 14 1.67 -12.47 -2.46
C PHE A 14 1.99 -12.54 -0.99
N GLY A 15 2.89 -13.42 -0.58
CA GLY A 15 3.28 -13.52 0.81
C GLY A 15 3.90 -12.22 1.32
N GLU A 16 4.84 -11.65 0.56
CA GLU A 16 5.55 -10.43 0.93
C GLU A 16 6.21 -9.81 -0.31
N ILE A 17 6.22 -8.48 -0.38
CA ILE A 17 7.02 -7.75 -1.36
C ILE A 17 8.38 -7.45 -0.73
N ARG A 18 9.45 -7.96 -1.35
CA ARG A 18 10.83 -7.78 -0.87
C ARG A 18 11.72 -7.01 -1.82
N ASP A 19 11.39 -6.99 -3.10
CA ASP A 19 12.26 -6.43 -4.13
C ASP A 19 11.46 -5.69 -5.20
N LEU A 20 12.20 -5.07 -6.11
CA LEU A 20 11.65 -4.28 -7.20
C LEU A 20 10.75 -5.09 -8.13
N ASP A 21 11.16 -6.32 -8.45
CA ASP A 21 10.38 -7.17 -9.34
C ASP A 21 9.03 -7.53 -8.72
N GLY A 22 9.00 -7.78 -7.42
CA GLY A 22 7.76 -8.02 -6.70
C GLY A 22 6.80 -6.84 -6.78
N ILE A 23 7.32 -5.63 -6.62
CA ILE A 23 6.52 -4.40 -6.73
C ILE A 23 5.96 -4.23 -8.14
N ARG A 24 6.81 -4.38 -9.18
CA ARG A 24 6.40 -4.26 -10.57
C ARG A 24 5.30 -5.27 -10.92
N ASN A 25 5.49 -6.51 -10.50
CA ASN A 25 4.53 -7.56 -10.77
C ASN A 25 3.19 -7.33 -10.08
N ALA A 26 3.21 -6.88 -8.83
CA ALA A 26 1.99 -6.57 -8.10
C ALA A 26 1.20 -5.45 -8.78
N ILE A 27 1.87 -4.39 -9.21
CA ILE A 27 1.23 -3.28 -9.92
C ILE A 27 0.66 -3.76 -11.25
N LEU A 28 1.44 -4.51 -12.02
CA LEU A 28 0.99 -5.03 -13.32
C LEU A 28 -0.27 -5.89 -13.18
N LEU A 29 -0.29 -6.78 -12.20
CA LEU A 29 -1.45 -7.64 -11.97
C LEU A 29 -2.67 -6.84 -11.54
N SER A 30 -2.48 -5.80 -10.73
CA SER A 30 -3.60 -4.94 -10.33
C SER A 30 -4.19 -4.18 -11.52
N GLU A 31 -3.35 -3.77 -12.47
CA GLU A 31 -3.79 -3.09 -13.68
C GLU A 31 -4.58 -4.00 -14.62
N THR A 32 -4.36 -5.30 -14.55
CA THR A 32 -5.05 -6.27 -15.40
C THR A 32 -6.34 -6.82 -14.77
N GLY A 33 -6.87 -6.13 -13.76
CA GLY A 33 -8.17 -6.45 -13.19
C GLY A 33 -8.17 -7.41 -12.02
N HIS A 34 -6.99 -7.70 -11.45
CA HIS A 34 -6.89 -8.58 -10.28
C HIS A 34 -6.86 -7.75 -8.99
N LEU A 35 -7.46 -8.27 -7.93
CA LEU A 35 -7.22 -7.74 -6.59
C LEU A 35 -5.96 -8.40 -6.04
N VAL A 36 -4.95 -7.60 -5.77
CA VAL A 36 -3.66 -8.09 -5.26
C VAL A 36 -3.56 -7.75 -3.79
N LEU A 37 -3.33 -8.78 -2.96
CA LEU A 37 -3.11 -8.65 -1.52
C LEU A 37 -1.66 -9.04 -1.21
N THR A 38 -0.96 -8.18 -0.49
CA THR A 38 0.43 -8.47 -0.11
C THR A 38 0.79 -7.80 1.20
N THR A 39 1.96 -8.12 1.71
CA THR A 39 2.48 -7.53 2.95
C THR A 39 3.80 -6.81 2.70
N VAL A 40 3.99 -5.72 3.45
CA VAL A 40 5.22 -4.93 3.44
C VAL A 40 5.52 -4.54 4.88
N HIS A 41 6.78 -4.61 5.28
CA HIS A 41 7.18 -4.18 6.61
C HIS A 41 7.38 -2.67 6.65
N ALA A 42 6.51 -1.97 7.38
CA ALA A 42 6.57 -0.53 7.55
C ALA A 42 5.77 -0.10 8.78
N ARG A 43 6.01 1.10 9.26
CA ARG A 43 5.40 1.62 10.48
C ARG A 43 4.18 2.50 10.23
N SER A 44 4.01 2.98 9.03
CA SER A 44 2.89 3.85 8.66
C SER A 44 2.56 3.69 7.19
N ALA A 45 1.38 4.14 6.78
CA ALA A 45 0.96 4.13 5.39
C ALA A 45 1.89 5.00 4.53
N GLU A 46 2.30 6.15 5.04
CA GLU A 46 3.28 7.02 4.36
C GLU A 46 4.58 6.27 4.10
N GLN A 47 5.08 5.55 5.10
CA GLN A 47 6.32 4.79 4.98
C GLN A 47 6.18 3.66 3.95
N VAL A 48 5.04 3.00 3.89
CA VAL A 48 4.77 1.97 2.86
C VAL A 48 4.94 2.57 1.48
N LEU A 49 4.27 3.69 1.21
CA LEU A 49 4.31 4.35 -0.09
C LEU A 49 5.71 4.86 -0.43
N ASN A 50 6.40 5.48 0.52
CA ASN A 50 7.78 5.91 0.33
C ASN A 50 8.70 4.75 -0.03
N LYS A 51 8.51 3.61 0.63
CA LYS A 51 9.32 2.42 0.38
C LYS A 51 9.05 1.84 -1.01
N LEU A 52 7.78 1.76 -1.40
CA LEU A 52 7.42 1.24 -2.72
C LEU A 52 7.95 2.15 -3.84
N ILE A 53 7.69 3.44 -3.73
CA ILE A 53 8.10 4.41 -4.75
C ILE A 53 9.63 4.57 -4.77
N GLY A 54 10.25 4.65 -3.60
CA GLY A 54 11.69 4.85 -3.47
C GLY A 54 12.54 3.68 -3.97
N SER A 55 11.94 2.51 -4.17
CA SER A 55 12.65 1.36 -4.74
C SER A 55 12.96 1.53 -6.23
N PHE A 56 12.32 2.49 -6.89
CA PHE A 56 12.50 2.75 -8.32
C PHE A 56 13.48 3.89 -8.57
N ASN A 57 14.06 3.91 -9.76
CA ASN A 57 14.90 5.03 -10.19
C ASN A 57 14.08 6.32 -10.27
N SER A 58 14.75 7.46 -10.09
CA SER A 58 14.10 8.78 -10.16
C SER A 58 13.26 8.96 -11.43
N SER A 59 13.77 8.44 -12.56
CA SER A 59 13.10 8.55 -13.85
C SER A 59 11.79 7.75 -13.93
N GLU A 60 11.62 6.74 -13.07
CA GLU A 60 10.44 5.88 -13.07
C GLU A 60 9.42 6.26 -11.99
N GLN A 61 9.84 7.02 -10.98
CA GLN A 61 9.01 7.26 -9.80
C GLN A 61 7.71 7.97 -10.11
N ASN A 62 7.69 8.92 -11.05
CA ASN A 62 6.46 9.60 -11.42
C ASN A 62 5.42 8.64 -12.00
N GLN A 63 5.86 7.73 -12.85
CA GLN A 63 4.98 6.70 -13.41
C GLN A 63 4.43 5.79 -12.31
N ILE A 64 5.28 5.39 -11.38
CA ILE A 64 4.86 4.53 -10.26
C ILE A 64 3.86 5.24 -9.36
N ARG A 65 4.04 6.54 -9.10
CA ARG A 65 3.07 7.33 -8.34
C ARG A 65 1.70 7.33 -9.01
N VAL A 66 1.65 7.54 -10.31
CA VAL A 66 0.41 7.51 -11.06
C VAL A 66 -0.26 6.14 -10.98
N GLN A 67 0.51 5.08 -11.17
CA GLN A 67 -0.01 3.71 -11.12
C GLN A 67 -0.56 3.35 -9.73
N LEU A 68 0.16 3.72 -8.67
CA LEU A 68 -0.31 3.51 -7.30
C LEU A 68 -1.56 4.34 -7.01
N ALA A 69 -1.57 5.60 -7.44
CA ALA A 69 -2.73 6.47 -7.24
C ALA A 69 -4.01 5.89 -7.88
N GLU A 70 -3.87 5.23 -9.02
CA GLU A 70 -5.00 4.66 -9.75
C GLU A 70 -5.41 3.28 -9.25
N ASN A 71 -4.46 2.47 -8.78
CA ASN A 71 -4.71 1.04 -8.52
C ASN A 71 -4.75 0.67 -7.04
N LEU A 72 -4.19 1.48 -6.15
CA LEU A 72 -4.21 1.19 -4.73
C LEU A 72 -5.63 1.24 -4.18
N CYS A 73 -6.02 0.23 -3.40
CA CYS A 73 -7.31 0.22 -2.72
C CYS A 73 -7.19 0.69 -1.27
N ALA A 74 -6.26 0.12 -0.53
CA ALA A 74 -6.07 0.45 0.87
C ALA A 74 -4.70 0.00 1.37
N ILE A 75 -4.24 0.63 2.44
CA ILE A 75 -3.07 0.19 3.20
C ILE A 75 -3.52 0.04 4.66
N ILE A 76 -3.23 -1.12 5.25
CA ILE A 76 -3.56 -1.40 6.64
C ILE A 76 -2.26 -1.65 7.38
N VAL A 77 -1.92 -0.76 8.33
CA VAL A 77 -0.74 -0.90 9.17
C VAL A 77 -1.19 -1.40 10.53
N GLN A 78 -0.58 -2.47 11.00
CA GLN A 78 -0.94 -3.11 12.25
C GLN A 78 0.23 -3.03 13.24
N LYS A 79 -0.10 -2.70 14.49
CA LYS A 79 0.87 -2.68 15.59
C LYS A 79 0.28 -3.37 16.81
N LEU A 80 1.10 -4.16 17.49
CA LEU A 80 0.74 -4.72 18.78
C LEU A 80 1.30 -3.81 19.88
N LEU A 81 0.42 -3.29 20.72
CA LEU A 81 0.77 -2.39 21.81
C LEU A 81 0.51 -3.07 23.14
N LYS A 82 1.39 -2.80 24.12
CA LYS A 82 1.20 -3.31 25.48
C LYS A 82 -0.03 -2.66 26.10
N ARG A 83 -0.91 -3.48 26.66
CA ARG A 83 -2.10 -3.00 27.36
C ARG A 83 -1.69 -2.37 28.69
N GLN A 84 -2.38 -1.29 29.05
CA GLN A 84 -2.17 -0.60 30.34
C GLN A 84 -3.11 -1.11 31.43
N ASP A 85 -4.27 -1.64 31.05
CA ASP A 85 -5.33 -2.06 31.97
C ASP A 85 -5.14 -3.49 32.50
N GLN A 86 -4.47 -4.34 31.75
CA GLN A 86 -4.27 -5.73 32.10
C GLN A 86 -3.09 -6.31 31.31
N PRO A 87 -2.55 -7.50 31.71
CA PRO A 87 -1.53 -8.17 30.91
C PRO A 87 -2.03 -8.51 29.51
N GLY A 88 -1.14 -8.40 28.53
CA GLY A 88 -1.45 -8.74 27.15
C GLY A 88 -1.17 -7.59 26.18
N LEU A 89 -1.51 -7.83 24.92
CA LEU A 89 -1.30 -6.90 23.82
C LEU A 89 -2.62 -6.49 23.22
N ALA A 90 -2.68 -5.25 22.77
CA ALA A 90 -3.82 -4.73 22.02
C ALA A 90 -3.38 -4.42 20.59
N LEU A 91 -4.24 -4.72 19.61
CA LEU A 91 -3.99 -4.40 18.21
C LEU A 91 -4.38 -2.94 17.94
N ALA A 92 -3.43 -2.18 17.43
CA ALA A 92 -3.67 -0.85 16.90
C ALA A 92 -3.52 -0.89 15.38
N GLN A 93 -4.41 -0.22 14.66
CA GLN A 93 -4.39 -0.20 13.20
C GLN A 93 -4.45 1.22 12.68
N GLU A 94 -3.70 1.47 11.61
CA GLU A 94 -3.82 2.66 10.78
C GLU A 94 -4.34 2.20 9.42
N ILE A 95 -5.47 2.75 8.99
CA ILE A 95 -6.11 2.35 7.74
C ILE A 95 -6.15 3.55 6.80
N LEU A 96 -5.50 3.42 5.66
CA LEU A 96 -5.54 4.39 4.59
C LEU A 96 -6.40 3.84 3.45
N LEU A 97 -7.55 4.46 3.22
CA LEU A 97 -8.36 4.16 2.05
C LEU A 97 -7.96 5.09 0.91
N ASN A 98 -7.86 4.56 -0.30
CA ASN A 98 -7.45 5.38 -1.43
C ASN A 98 -8.62 6.18 -2.00
N THR A 99 -8.98 7.24 -1.29
CA THR A 99 -9.96 8.21 -1.76
C THR A 99 -9.36 9.09 -2.86
N THR A 100 -10.19 9.89 -3.52
CA THR A 100 -9.72 10.85 -4.53
C THR A 100 -8.68 11.81 -3.94
N ALA A 101 -8.88 12.28 -2.72
CA ALA A 101 -7.93 13.16 -2.04
C ALA A 101 -6.58 12.46 -1.81
N VAL A 102 -6.59 11.22 -1.35
CA VAL A 102 -5.38 10.42 -1.13
C VAL A 102 -4.67 10.15 -2.45
N ALA A 103 -5.40 9.76 -3.50
CA ALA A 103 -4.83 9.51 -4.81
C ALA A 103 -4.10 10.74 -5.36
N ASN A 104 -4.66 11.92 -5.18
CA ASN A 104 -4.03 13.17 -5.60
C ASN A 104 -2.72 13.43 -4.84
N LEU A 105 -2.69 13.17 -3.54
CA LEU A 105 -1.47 13.32 -2.74
C LEU A 105 -0.37 12.35 -3.18
N ILE A 106 -0.73 11.12 -3.52
CA ILE A 106 0.22 10.13 -4.02
C ILE A 106 0.78 10.61 -5.37
N ARG A 107 -0.10 10.99 -6.28
CA ARG A 107 0.27 11.44 -7.63
C ARG A 107 1.18 12.66 -7.59
N ASP A 108 0.89 13.61 -6.70
CA ASP A 108 1.60 14.88 -6.61
C ASP A 108 2.83 14.84 -5.69
N ASN A 109 3.19 13.66 -5.19
CA ASN A 109 4.34 13.47 -4.29
C ASN A 109 4.21 14.28 -2.99
N LYS A 110 3.01 14.31 -2.44
CA LYS A 110 2.71 15.02 -1.18
C LYS A 110 2.35 14.04 -0.06
N LEU A 111 3.14 13.00 0.09
CA LEU A 111 2.88 11.93 1.06
C LEU A 111 2.90 12.41 2.50
N ASN A 112 3.63 13.49 2.79
CA ASN A 112 3.67 14.09 4.12
C ASN A 112 2.31 14.66 4.57
N GLN A 113 1.37 14.84 3.66
CA GLN A 113 0.02 15.32 3.96
C GLN A 113 -1.00 14.20 4.18
N LEU A 114 -0.62 12.94 4.01
CA LEU A 114 -1.53 11.80 4.15
C LEU A 114 -2.17 11.72 5.52
N LYS A 115 -1.38 11.91 6.56
CA LYS A 115 -1.86 11.79 7.93
C LYS A 115 -2.97 12.81 8.23
N SER A 116 -2.78 14.06 7.81
CA SER A 116 -3.80 15.10 7.96
C SER A 116 -5.07 14.76 7.21
N THR A 117 -4.94 14.26 5.99
CA THR A 117 -6.07 13.87 5.15
C THR A 117 -6.85 12.71 5.76
N MET A 118 -6.14 11.72 6.32
CA MET A 118 -6.76 10.59 7.00
C MET A 118 -7.60 11.05 8.19
N TYR A 119 -7.11 11.98 8.99
CA TYR A 119 -7.85 12.52 10.13
C TYR A 119 -9.08 13.31 9.68
N THR A 120 -8.96 14.09 8.61
CA THR A 120 -10.05 14.91 8.09
C THR A 120 -11.20 14.06 7.54
N ASN A 121 -10.88 12.95 6.90
CA ASN A 121 -11.87 12.03 6.30
C ASN A 121 -12.37 10.97 7.28
N ARG A 122 -12.09 11.12 8.53
CA ARG A 122 -12.47 10.19 9.57
C ARG A 122 -13.93 10.36 9.93
N MET A 123 -14.76 9.50 9.41
CA MET A 123 -16.16 9.43 9.80
C MET A 123 -16.57 8.04 10.11
#